data_da221fe463ce727189505bb5e37793c6
#
_entry.id   da221fe463ce727189505bb5e37793c6
#
_cell.length_a   1.000
_cell.length_b   1.000
_cell.length_c   1.000
_cell.angle_alpha   90.00
_cell.angle_beta   90.00
_cell.angle_gamma   90.00
#
_symmetry.space_group_name_H-M   'P 1'
#
loop_
_entity.id
_entity.type
_entity.pdbx_description
1 polymer ?
#
loop_
_entity_poly.entity_id
_entity_poly.type
_entity_poly.pdbx_seq_one_letter_code
_entity_poly.pdbx_strand_id
1 'polypeptide(L)'
;MPGLALAAREDGQRALRREFDLLGSGPYTFPGEIDWLTDFKTGIDWPPQFYSRIDYGNLDRPSDVKVPWEVSRGHQLVELARAYLFDPAQEYADEAAAQLNSWIDANPMGHTINWACTMEVGIRAVNWIWTLAVLAPAFDDRTLDRVLASLVEHAVFTAQNLEVSEVAGNHY
;
A
#
# COMPACT_ATOMS: atom_id res chain seq x y z
N MET A 1 26.52 11.52 -7.86
CA MET A 1 25.18 11.15 -7.44
C MET A 1 24.87 11.36 -5.92
N PRO A 2 25.53 12.28 -5.22
CA PRO A 2 25.29 12.46 -3.77
C PRO A 2 23.85 12.87 -3.42
N GLY A 3 23.20 13.70 -4.27
CA GLY A 3 21.86 14.19 -4.00
C GLY A 3 20.76 13.10 -4.03
N LEU A 4 20.90 12.07 -4.89
CA LEU A 4 19.93 10.96 -4.95
C LEU A 4 19.99 10.08 -3.69
N ALA A 5 21.21 9.82 -3.18
CA ALA A 5 21.40 9.03 -1.96
C ALA A 5 20.83 9.76 -0.73
N LEU A 6 21.03 11.09 -0.67
CA LEU A 6 20.47 11.90 0.42
C LEU A 6 18.93 11.89 0.39
N ALA A 7 18.32 12.16 -0.76
CA ALA A 7 16.87 12.13 -0.91
C ALA A 7 16.29 10.74 -0.57
N ALA A 8 16.91 9.66 -1.07
CA ALA A 8 16.48 8.30 -0.75
C ALA A 8 16.53 8.01 0.76
N ARG A 9 17.57 8.50 1.45
CA ARG A 9 17.68 8.35 2.90
C ARG A 9 16.62 9.14 3.65
N GLU A 10 16.36 10.39 3.26
CA GLU A 10 15.31 11.23 3.86
C GLU A 10 13.93 10.61 3.69
N ASP A 11 13.62 10.11 2.48
CA ASP A 11 12.35 9.43 2.18
C ASP A 11 12.22 8.12 2.98
N GLY A 12 13.28 7.31 3.03
CA GLY A 12 13.32 6.10 3.83
C GLY A 12 13.12 6.36 5.32
N GLN A 13 13.73 7.43 5.87
CA GLN A 13 13.53 7.82 7.26
C GLN A 13 12.10 8.28 7.54
N ARG A 14 11.41 8.93 6.58
CA ARG A 14 9.97 9.22 6.72
C ARG A 14 9.15 7.92 6.73
N ALA A 15 9.45 7.00 5.83
CA ALA A 15 8.77 5.71 5.75
C ALA A 15 8.96 4.86 7.02
N LEU A 16 10.16 4.86 7.63
CA LEU A 16 10.43 4.22 8.94
C LEU A 16 9.57 4.81 10.07
N ARG A 17 9.31 6.12 10.03
CA ARG A 17 8.43 6.77 11.00
C ARG A 17 6.95 6.63 10.67
N ARG A 18 6.58 5.94 9.57
CA ARG A 18 5.20 5.82 9.08
C ARG A 18 4.55 7.19 8.87
N GLU A 19 5.34 8.10 8.32
CA GLU A 19 4.93 9.48 8.02
C GLU A 19 4.49 9.56 6.56
N PHE A 20 3.24 10.02 6.35
CA PHE A 20 2.61 10.15 5.04
C PHE A 20 2.20 11.60 4.80
N ASP A 21 2.33 12.06 3.56
CA ASP A 21 1.74 13.31 3.07
C ASP A 21 0.94 12.99 1.80
N LEU A 22 -0.34 12.74 1.97
CA LEU A 22 -1.22 12.21 0.93
C LEU A 22 -2.42 13.10 0.71
N LEU A 23 -2.74 13.36 -0.56
CA LEU A 23 -3.95 14.08 -0.95
C LEU A 23 -4.09 15.44 -0.25
N GLY A 24 -2.97 16.15 -0.06
CA GLY A 24 -2.96 17.45 0.58
C GLY A 24 -3.22 17.43 2.09
N SER A 25 -3.02 16.28 2.76
CA SER A 25 -3.17 16.18 4.21
C SER A 25 -2.15 17.02 4.99
N GLY A 26 -1.01 17.29 4.38
CA GLY A 26 0.22 17.59 5.09
C GLY A 26 0.77 16.33 5.79
N PRO A 27 1.94 16.43 6.43
CA PRO A 27 2.56 15.29 7.08
C PRO A 27 1.67 14.72 8.20
N TYR A 28 1.38 13.41 8.12
CA TYR A 28 0.68 12.65 9.14
C TYR A 28 1.51 11.43 9.53
N THR A 29 1.72 11.21 10.80
CA THR A 29 2.45 10.05 11.32
C THR A 29 1.50 9.13 12.07
N PHE A 30 1.42 7.87 11.67
CA PHE A 30 0.67 6.87 12.42
C PHE A 30 1.36 6.62 13.77
N PRO A 31 0.65 6.73 14.90
CA PRO A 31 1.25 6.62 16.24
C PRO A 31 1.61 5.18 16.64
N GLY A 32 1.30 4.22 15.82
CA GLY A 32 1.54 2.80 16.03
C GLY A 32 1.54 2.06 14.70
N GLU A 33 0.83 0.96 14.59
CA GLU A 33 0.62 0.27 13.33
C GLU A 33 -0.19 1.14 12.36
N ILE A 34 0.04 0.93 11.06
CA ILE A 34 -0.72 1.62 10.03
C ILE A 34 -2.14 1.07 10.03
N ASP A 35 -3.11 1.94 10.14
CA ASP A 35 -4.51 1.59 9.92
C ASP A 35 -4.84 1.67 8.43
N TRP A 36 -4.99 0.51 7.82
CA TRP A 36 -5.18 0.35 6.38
C TRP A 36 -6.60 0.63 5.90
N LEU A 37 -7.56 0.76 6.83
CA LEU A 37 -8.99 0.86 6.52
C LEU A 37 -9.59 2.20 6.91
N THR A 38 -8.86 3.04 7.62
CA THR A 38 -9.34 4.32 8.09
C THR A 38 -8.91 5.47 7.19
N ASP A 39 -9.84 6.36 6.89
CA ASP A 39 -9.50 7.69 6.41
C ASP A 39 -8.92 8.51 7.56
N PHE A 40 -7.60 8.57 7.65
CA PHE A 40 -6.90 9.24 8.75
C PHE A 40 -7.16 10.76 8.81
N LYS A 41 -7.66 11.36 7.71
CA LYS A 41 -8.00 12.80 7.66
C LYS A 41 -9.29 13.10 8.40
N THR A 42 -10.22 12.13 8.43
CA THR A 42 -11.55 12.28 9.05
C THR A 42 -11.74 11.38 10.26
N GLY A 43 -10.91 10.35 10.44
CA GLY A 43 -11.04 9.32 11.47
C GLY A 43 -12.19 8.34 11.20
N ILE A 44 -12.69 8.24 9.99
CA ILE A 44 -13.81 7.37 9.63
C ILE A 44 -13.29 6.07 8.99
N ASP A 45 -13.74 4.95 9.57
CA ASP A 45 -13.38 3.61 9.13
C ASP A 45 -14.21 3.16 7.92
N TRP A 46 -13.56 2.40 7.04
CA TRP A 46 -14.20 1.60 6.01
C TRP A 46 -14.33 0.16 6.50
N PRO A 47 -15.53 -0.31 6.89
CA PRO A 47 -15.67 -1.60 7.56
C PRO A 47 -15.26 -2.75 6.64
N PRO A 48 -14.61 -3.81 7.19
CA PRO A 48 -14.24 -4.99 6.43
C PRO A 48 -15.51 -5.73 6.00
N GLN A 49 -15.71 -5.81 4.69
CA GLN A 49 -16.78 -6.58 4.05
C GLN A 49 -16.37 -6.92 2.63
N PHE A 50 -17.11 -7.84 1.98
CA PHE A 50 -16.85 -8.22 0.61
C PHE A 50 -16.91 -6.98 -0.31
N TYR A 51 -15.88 -6.78 -1.14
CA TYR A 51 -15.64 -5.52 -1.88
C TYR A 51 -16.84 -5.02 -2.68
N SER A 52 -17.61 -5.92 -3.31
CA SER A 52 -18.78 -5.53 -4.13
C SER A 52 -19.98 -5.05 -3.31
N ARG A 53 -19.92 -5.14 -1.98
CA ARG A 53 -20.95 -4.62 -1.07
C ARG A 53 -20.59 -3.27 -0.47
N ILE A 54 -19.37 -2.77 -0.76
CA ILE A 54 -18.91 -1.50 -0.24
C ILE A 54 -19.38 -0.39 -1.17
N ASP A 55 -20.29 0.45 -0.69
CA ASP A 55 -20.72 1.64 -1.42
C ASP A 55 -19.70 2.78 -1.23
N TYR A 56 -18.62 2.72 -2.00
CA TYR A 56 -17.58 3.76 -1.99
C TYR A 56 -17.91 4.94 -2.91
N GLY A 57 -18.95 4.83 -3.73
CA GLY A 57 -19.46 5.90 -4.57
C GLY A 57 -20.42 6.87 -3.86
N ASN A 58 -20.76 6.62 -2.61
CA ASN A 58 -21.67 7.45 -1.84
C ASN A 58 -20.99 8.79 -1.45
N LEU A 59 -21.36 9.86 -2.16
CA LEU A 59 -20.83 11.21 -1.95
C LEU A 59 -21.31 11.86 -0.63
N ASP A 60 -22.35 11.33 -0.01
CA ASP A 60 -22.84 11.81 1.30
C ASP A 60 -22.02 11.25 2.47
N ARG A 61 -21.16 10.26 2.21
CA ARG A 61 -20.26 9.73 3.22
C ARG A 61 -19.14 10.76 3.51
N PRO A 62 -18.96 11.20 4.77
CA PRO A 62 -17.95 12.20 5.12
C PRO A 62 -16.54 11.61 5.24
N SER A 63 -16.14 10.78 4.28
CA SER A 63 -14.84 10.10 4.21
C SER A 63 -14.44 9.89 2.75
N ASP A 64 -13.19 10.19 2.42
CA ASP A 64 -12.66 9.98 1.08
C ASP A 64 -11.99 8.60 1.00
N VAL A 65 -12.57 7.71 0.21
CA VAL A 65 -12.04 6.36 -0.05
C VAL A 65 -10.61 6.38 -0.61
N LYS A 66 -10.22 7.47 -1.26
CA LYS A 66 -8.86 7.61 -1.81
C LYS A 66 -7.80 7.64 -0.72
N VAL A 67 -8.13 8.03 0.51
CA VAL A 67 -7.16 8.08 1.61
C VAL A 67 -6.66 6.66 1.98
N PRO A 68 -7.49 5.68 2.36
CA PRO A 68 -7.02 4.31 2.59
C PRO A 68 -6.43 3.67 1.33
N TRP A 69 -6.91 3.99 0.13
CA TRP A 69 -6.29 3.50 -1.10
C TRP A 69 -4.86 4.01 -1.28
N GLU A 70 -4.62 5.32 -1.15
CA GLU A 70 -3.28 5.91 -1.26
C GLU A 70 -2.29 5.32 -0.25
N VAL A 71 -2.73 5.14 1.02
CA VAL A 71 -1.91 4.47 2.05
C VAL A 71 -1.58 3.04 1.63
N SER A 72 -2.57 2.32 1.08
CA SER A 72 -2.45 0.91 0.70
C SER A 72 -1.71 0.68 -0.63
N ARG A 73 -1.44 1.70 -1.44
CA ARG A 73 -0.64 1.56 -2.67
C ARG A 73 0.79 1.09 -2.42
N GLY A 74 1.32 1.34 -1.22
CA GLY A 74 2.64 0.84 -0.84
C GLY A 74 3.81 1.64 -1.41
N HIS A 75 3.63 2.92 -1.77
CA HIS A 75 4.73 3.78 -2.24
C HIS A 75 5.86 3.89 -1.20
N GLN A 76 5.53 3.95 0.08
CA GLN A 76 6.50 3.99 1.18
C GLN A 76 7.38 2.73 1.24
N LEU A 77 6.88 1.58 0.78
CA LEU A 77 7.67 0.35 0.70
C LEU A 77 8.79 0.47 -0.35
N VAL A 78 8.48 1.13 -1.47
CA VAL A 78 9.48 1.44 -2.51
C VAL A 78 10.52 2.42 -1.98
N GLU A 79 10.12 3.39 -1.13
CA GLU A 79 11.04 4.32 -0.50
C GLU A 79 11.99 3.61 0.50
N LEU A 80 11.47 2.66 1.29
CA LEU A 80 12.30 1.80 2.15
C LEU A 80 13.29 0.97 1.32
N ALA A 81 12.83 0.36 0.24
CA ALA A 81 13.71 -0.40 -0.66
C ALA A 81 14.77 0.49 -1.32
N ARG A 82 14.39 1.70 -1.75
CA ARG A 82 15.32 2.67 -2.33
C ARG A 82 16.37 3.13 -1.32
N ALA A 83 15.98 3.39 -0.08
CA ALA A 83 16.92 3.74 0.99
C ALA A 83 17.91 2.60 1.26
N TYR A 84 17.43 1.37 1.33
CA TYR A 84 18.25 0.17 1.50
C TYR A 84 19.31 0.00 0.40
N LEU A 85 19.01 0.35 -0.86
CA LEU A 85 19.99 0.29 -1.94
C LEU A 85 21.20 1.20 -1.72
N PHE A 86 21.03 2.32 -1.05
CA PHE A 86 22.11 3.27 -0.78
C PHE A 86 22.76 3.06 0.60
N ASP A 87 22.00 2.52 1.55
CA ASP A 87 22.43 2.25 2.93
C ASP A 87 21.72 0.95 3.38
N PRO A 88 22.36 -0.23 3.23
CA PRO A 88 21.72 -1.52 3.47
C PRO A 88 21.56 -1.82 4.97
N ALA A 89 20.88 -0.93 5.69
CA ALA A 89 20.50 -1.12 7.08
C ALA A 89 19.27 -2.03 7.20
N GLN A 90 19.36 -3.05 8.05
CA GLN A 90 18.30 -4.04 8.22
C GLN A 90 16.96 -3.44 8.65
N GLU A 91 16.97 -2.30 9.34
CA GLU A 91 15.75 -1.60 9.79
C GLU A 91 14.76 -1.27 8.65
N TYR A 92 15.28 -0.98 7.43
CA TYR A 92 14.43 -0.72 6.28
C TYR A 92 13.70 -2.00 5.81
N ALA A 93 14.39 -3.13 5.83
CA ALA A 93 13.80 -4.41 5.47
C ALA A 93 12.81 -4.89 6.54
N ASP A 94 13.14 -4.73 7.82
CA ASP A 94 12.28 -5.11 8.93
C ASP A 94 10.96 -4.30 8.93
N GLU A 95 11.03 -2.99 8.70
CA GLU A 95 9.82 -2.16 8.60
C GLU A 95 9.00 -2.50 7.35
N ALA A 96 9.64 -2.74 6.20
CA ALA A 96 8.92 -3.17 5.00
C ALA A 96 8.22 -4.52 5.22
N ALA A 97 8.89 -5.49 5.86
CA ALA A 97 8.30 -6.78 6.23
C ALA A 97 7.12 -6.61 7.20
N ALA A 98 7.25 -5.74 8.20
CA ALA A 98 6.19 -5.45 9.16
C ALA A 98 4.96 -4.86 8.47
N GLN A 99 5.14 -3.86 7.61
CA GLN A 99 4.04 -3.23 6.87
C GLN A 99 3.36 -4.21 5.92
N LEU A 100 4.12 -5.00 5.15
CA LEU A 100 3.59 -6.02 4.24
C LEU A 100 2.74 -7.06 4.99
N ASN A 101 3.27 -7.60 6.08
CA ASN A 101 2.55 -8.58 6.89
C ASN A 101 1.29 -7.99 7.52
N SER A 102 1.37 -6.78 8.09
CA SER A 102 0.22 -6.06 8.66
C SER A 102 -0.87 -5.80 7.62
N TRP A 103 -0.47 -5.39 6.40
CA TRP A 103 -1.43 -5.18 5.32
C TRP A 103 -2.14 -6.47 4.93
N ILE A 104 -1.40 -7.58 4.77
CA ILE A 104 -1.96 -8.89 4.41
C ILE A 104 -2.98 -9.35 5.46
N ASP A 105 -2.64 -9.19 6.75
CA ASP A 105 -3.52 -9.58 7.85
C ASP A 105 -4.81 -8.75 7.90
N ALA A 106 -4.72 -7.44 7.61
CA ALA A 106 -5.86 -6.54 7.62
C ALA A 106 -6.76 -6.68 6.37
N ASN A 107 -6.24 -7.21 5.26
CA ASN A 107 -6.89 -7.16 3.96
C ASN A 107 -6.99 -8.55 3.29
N PRO A 108 -7.76 -9.51 3.86
CA PRO A 108 -8.03 -10.77 3.17
C PRO A 108 -8.59 -10.52 1.76
N MET A 109 -8.19 -11.34 0.79
CA MET A 109 -8.57 -11.17 -0.62
C MET A 109 -10.07 -10.92 -0.79
N GLY A 110 -10.41 -9.80 -1.40
CA GLY A 110 -11.79 -9.42 -1.70
C GLY A 110 -12.63 -8.93 -0.51
N HIS A 111 -12.08 -8.76 0.70
CA HIS A 111 -12.87 -8.45 1.91
C HIS A 111 -12.59 -7.10 2.54
N THR A 112 -12.10 -6.13 1.79
CA THR A 112 -11.95 -4.76 2.28
C THR A 112 -12.10 -3.75 1.15
N ILE A 113 -12.14 -2.47 1.52
CA ILE A 113 -12.16 -1.34 0.58
C ILE A 113 -10.93 -1.36 -0.35
N ASN A 114 -9.81 -1.92 0.10
CA ASN A 114 -8.56 -2.00 -0.65
C ASN A 114 -8.59 -3.02 -1.81
N TRP A 115 -9.69 -3.75 -1.95
CA TRP A 115 -9.99 -4.64 -3.09
C TRP A 115 -11.11 -4.10 -3.98
N ALA A 116 -11.69 -2.94 -3.68
CA ALA A 116 -12.86 -2.44 -4.39
C ALA A 116 -12.55 -1.82 -5.77
N CYS A 117 -11.31 -1.41 -6.01
CA CYS A 117 -10.85 -0.83 -7.28
C CYS A 117 -9.64 -1.62 -7.80
N THR A 118 -9.78 -2.19 -8.99
CA THR A 118 -8.74 -3.07 -9.58
C THR A 118 -7.47 -2.30 -9.91
N MET A 119 -7.59 -1.03 -10.31
CA MET A 119 -6.43 -0.17 -10.53
C MET A 119 -5.57 -0.04 -9.25
N GLU A 120 -6.19 0.11 -8.09
CA GLU A 120 -5.48 0.20 -6.80
C GLU A 120 -4.76 -1.11 -6.46
N VAL A 121 -5.41 -2.25 -6.74
CA VAL A 121 -4.79 -3.58 -6.59
C VAL A 121 -3.57 -3.71 -7.50
N GLY A 122 -3.67 -3.25 -8.75
CA GLY A 122 -2.57 -3.27 -9.71
C GLY A 122 -1.39 -2.40 -9.30
N ILE A 123 -1.65 -1.15 -8.87
CA ILE A 123 -0.60 -0.23 -8.39
C ILE A 123 0.15 -0.83 -7.21
N ARG A 124 -0.59 -1.36 -6.23
CA ARG A 124 -0.01 -2.02 -5.05
C ARG A 124 0.86 -3.21 -5.43
N ALA A 125 0.39 -4.08 -6.31
CA ALA A 125 1.15 -5.23 -6.78
C ALA A 125 2.48 -4.81 -7.43
N VAL A 126 2.48 -3.79 -8.27
CA VAL A 126 3.70 -3.25 -8.89
C VAL A 126 4.68 -2.73 -7.84
N ASN A 127 4.22 -1.96 -6.86
CA ASN A 127 5.07 -1.43 -5.80
C ASN A 127 5.66 -2.55 -4.92
N TRP A 128 4.87 -3.59 -4.62
CA TRP A 128 5.37 -4.77 -3.89
C TRP A 128 6.41 -5.55 -4.68
N ILE A 129 6.23 -5.70 -6.00
CA ILE A 129 7.23 -6.35 -6.86
C ILE A 129 8.55 -5.54 -6.85
N TRP A 130 8.50 -4.21 -6.96
CA TRP A 130 9.68 -3.37 -6.84
C TRP A 130 10.36 -3.49 -5.48
N THR A 131 9.57 -3.54 -4.40
CA THR A 131 10.08 -3.75 -3.05
C THR A 131 10.79 -5.10 -2.93
N LEU A 132 10.17 -6.18 -3.40
CA LEU A 132 10.77 -7.52 -3.41
C LEU A 132 12.03 -7.61 -4.27
N ALA A 133 12.08 -6.92 -5.41
CA ALA A 133 13.27 -6.92 -6.28
C ALA A 133 14.54 -6.45 -5.53
N VAL A 134 14.37 -5.68 -4.46
CA VAL A 134 15.47 -5.15 -3.65
C VAL A 134 15.59 -5.87 -2.30
N LEU A 135 14.49 -6.04 -1.58
CA LEU A 135 14.48 -6.45 -0.18
C LEU A 135 14.29 -7.96 0.03
N ALA A 136 13.91 -8.75 -1.00
CA ALA A 136 13.69 -10.19 -0.82
C ALA A 136 14.88 -10.92 -0.15
N PRO A 137 16.16 -10.63 -0.45
CA PRO A 137 17.28 -11.30 0.22
C PRO A 137 17.43 -10.96 1.71
N ALA A 138 16.77 -9.89 2.18
CA ALA A 138 16.80 -9.43 3.58
C ALA A 138 15.55 -9.86 4.37
N PHE A 139 14.54 -10.45 3.71
CA PHE A 139 13.35 -10.99 4.35
C PHE A 139 13.58 -12.43 4.84
N ASP A 140 12.87 -12.81 5.90
CA ASP A 140 12.76 -14.21 6.26
C ASP A 140 11.85 -14.99 5.28
N ASP A 141 12.02 -16.32 5.24
CA ASP A 141 11.28 -17.20 4.32
C ASP A 141 9.77 -17.08 4.52
N ARG A 142 9.30 -16.94 5.76
CA ARG A 142 7.88 -16.81 6.09
C ARG A 142 7.28 -15.54 5.50
N THR A 143 7.95 -14.41 5.66
CA THR A 143 7.53 -13.13 5.08
C THR A 143 7.51 -13.22 3.56
N LEU A 144 8.56 -13.78 2.96
CA LEU A 144 8.66 -13.95 1.52
C LEU A 144 7.51 -14.80 0.97
N ASP A 145 7.24 -15.95 1.57
CA ASP A 145 6.14 -16.84 1.16
C ASP A 145 4.78 -16.15 1.23
N ARG A 146 4.52 -15.39 2.31
CA ARG A 146 3.26 -14.67 2.48
C ARG A 146 3.08 -13.58 1.43
N VAL A 147 4.11 -12.81 1.17
CA VAL A 147 4.05 -11.73 0.18
C VAL A 147 3.87 -12.29 -1.22
N LEU A 148 4.58 -13.36 -1.58
CA LEU A 148 4.42 -14.03 -2.87
C LEU A 148 3.02 -14.62 -3.03
N ALA A 149 2.47 -15.27 -2.00
CA ALA A 149 1.09 -15.77 -2.02
C ALA A 149 0.08 -14.63 -2.24
N SER A 150 0.23 -13.52 -1.53
CA SER A 150 -0.64 -12.36 -1.70
C SER A 150 -0.50 -11.71 -3.08
N LEU A 151 0.70 -11.67 -3.67
CA LEU A 151 0.88 -11.21 -5.06
C LEU A 151 0.15 -12.10 -6.08
N VAL A 152 0.09 -13.42 -5.84
CA VAL A 152 -0.74 -14.33 -6.65
C VAL A 152 -2.22 -13.96 -6.52
N GLU A 153 -2.70 -13.67 -5.30
CA GLU A 153 -4.07 -13.19 -5.08
C GLU A 153 -4.36 -11.88 -5.81
N HIS A 154 -3.42 -10.92 -5.79
CA HIS A 154 -3.53 -9.66 -6.55
C HIS A 154 -3.63 -9.92 -8.06
N ALA A 155 -2.81 -10.82 -8.59
CA ALA A 155 -2.84 -11.16 -10.02
C ALA A 155 -4.16 -11.83 -10.41
N VAL A 156 -4.63 -12.79 -9.61
CA VAL A 156 -5.91 -13.48 -9.84
C VAL A 156 -7.08 -12.49 -9.76
N PHE A 157 -7.10 -11.65 -8.72
CA PHE A 157 -8.14 -10.64 -8.56
C PHE A 157 -8.17 -9.67 -9.75
N THR A 158 -7.01 -9.14 -10.14
CA THR A 158 -6.90 -8.22 -11.28
C THR A 158 -7.39 -8.87 -12.57
N ALA A 159 -7.00 -10.12 -12.85
CA ALA A 159 -7.41 -10.83 -14.05
C ALA A 159 -8.93 -11.09 -14.11
N GLN A 160 -9.57 -11.26 -12.95
CA GLN A 160 -11.02 -11.54 -12.85
C GLN A 160 -11.88 -10.27 -12.79
N ASN A 161 -11.29 -9.11 -12.47
CA ASN A 161 -12.01 -7.87 -12.23
C ASN A 161 -11.45 -6.72 -13.08
N LEU A 162 -11.18 -6.97 -14.37
CA LEU A 162 -10.71 -5.92 -15.27
C LEU A 162 -11.75 -4.78 -15.36
N GLU A 163 -11.27 -3.56 -15.16
CA GLU A 163 -12.08 -2.35 -15.32
C GLU A 163 -12.22 -2.05 -16.82
N VAL A 164 -13.31 -2.55 -17.41
CA VAL A 164 -13.64 -2.34 -18.83
C VAL A 164 -14.73 -1.29 -18.91
N SER A 165 -14.43 -0.15 -19.54
CA SER A 165 -15.42 0.88 -19.85
C SER A 165 -15.77 0.85 -21.34
N GLU A 166 -17.06 1.06 -21.66
CA GLU A 166 -17.51 1.26 -23.04
C GLU A 166 -17.01 2.60 -23.62
N VAL A 167 -16.63 3.54 -22.74
CA VAL A 167 -16.06 4.84 -23.11
C VAL A 167 -14.55 4.77 -22.98
N ALA A 168 -13.86 4.80 -24.11
CA ALA A 168 -12.39 4.77 -24.15
C ALA A 168 -11.79 5.89 -23.30
N GLY A 169 -10.89 5.53 -22.37
CA GLY A 169 -10.16 6.48 -21.52
C GLY A 169 -10.91 6.96 -20.28
N ASN A 170 -12.10 6.39 -19.97
CA ASN A 170 -12.79 6.67 -18.71
C ASN A 170 -12.60 5.49 -17.75
N HIS A 171 -11.92 5.74 -16.64
CA HIS A 171 -11.65 4.75 -15.58
C HIS A 171 -12.51 4.97 -14.32
N TYR A 172 -13.44 5.94 -14.35
CA TYR A 172 -14.32 6.30 -13.23
C TYR A 172 -15.75 6.51 -13.72
#